data_111b99366b0d49d69fd7373ac6185a47
#
_entry.id   111b99366b0d49d69fd7373ac6185a47
#
_cell.length_a   1.000
_cell.length_b   1.000
_cell.length_c   1.000
_cell.angle_alpha   90.00
_cell.angle_beta   90.00
_cell.angle_gamma   90.00
#
_symmetry.space_group_name_H-M   'P 1'
#
loop_
_entity.id
_entity.type
_entity.pdbx_description
1 polymer ?
#
loop_
_entity_poly.entity_id
_entity_poly.type
_entity_poly.pdbx_seq_one_letter_code
_entity_poly.pdbx_strand_id
1 'polypeptide(L)'
;MTSITRLATGAQSLQNMDSVGAMSKRMAQLQEQISSGKAIQRASEDPGGTRSVMTLRAEQTRMSQYAQNIDNGLLRLNTTRTQVDSVNDQLFKSRELVLQGQASNSTASSRSALAAQIDVIASSLLVAANSDFAGRALFTGATSAATAYNAGGTYI
;
A
#
# COMPACT_ATOMS: atom_id res chain seq x y z
N MET A 1 8.00 81.14 6.58
CA MET A 1 7.56 80.12 5.59
C MET A 1 8.54 78.96 5.39
N THR A 2 9.82 79.09 5.80
CA THR A 2 10.87 78.07 5.59
C THR A 2 10.79 76.79 6.46
N SER A 3 10.12 76.85 7.59
CA SER A 3 10.00 75.68 8.54
C SER A 3 8.96 74.65 8.08
N ILE A 4 7.86 75.07 7.44
CA ILE A 4 6.79 74.20 6.95
C ILE A 4 7.26 73.38 5.75
N THR A 5 8.04 73.98 4.85
CA THR A 5 8.62 73.31 3.66
C THR A 5 9.68 72.25 4.09
N ARG A 6 10.46 72.52 5.14
CA ARG A 6 11.41 71.52 5.68
C ARG A 6 10.73 70.33 6.32
N LEU A 7 9.62 70.51 7.03
CA LEU A 7 8.80 69.47 7.61
C LEU A 7 8.14 68.62 6.51
N ALA A 8 7.61 69.22 5.46
CA ALA A 8 7.03 68.52 4.35
C ALA A 8 8.04 67.69 3.57
N THR A 9 9.27 68.22 3.32
CA THR A 9 10.37 67.49 2.67
C THR A 9 10.86 66.34 3.52
N GLY A 10 10.93 66.50 4.84
CA GLY A 10 11.32 65.42 5.78
C GLY A 10 10.29 64.29 5.81
N ALA A 11 9.01 64.65 5.86
CA ALA A 11 7.93 63.65 5.81
C ALA A 11 7.93 62.87 4.49
N GLN A 12 8.16 63.53 3.38
CA GLN A 12 8.22 62.92 2.07
C GLN A 12 9.43 62.01 1.91
N SER A 13 10.59 62.39 2.50
CA SER A 13 11.80 61.52 2.53
C SER A 13 11.57 60.26 3.36
N LEU A 14 10.92 60.37 4.50
CA LEU A 14 10.55 59.20 5.34
C LEU A 14 9.59 58.26 4.58
N GLN A 15 8.59 58.79 3.94
CA GLN A 15 7.62 58.04 3.15
C GLN A 15 8.28 57.33 1.95
N ASN A 16 9.25 57.95 1.32
CA ASN A 16 10.05 57.33 0.26
C ASN A 16 10.96 56.20 0.80
N MET A 17 11.57 56.38 1.96
CA MET A 17 12.38 55.33 2.60
C MET A 17 11.50 54.12 3.02
N ASP A 18 10.30 54.36 3.54
CA ASP A 18 9.37 53.28 3.86
C ASP A 18 8.91 52.53 2.61
N SER A 19 8.64 53.22 1.52
CA SER A 19 8.25 52.58 0.25
C SER A 19 9.37 51.76 -0.37
N VAL A 20 10.62 52.25 -0.34
CA VAL A 20 11.81 51.47 -0.79
C VAL A 20 12.06 50.28 0.10
N GLY A 21 11.88 50.42 1.40
CA GLY A 21 11.98 49.32 2.36
C GLY A 21 10.92 48.23 2.11
N ALA A 22 9.69 48.63 1.84
CA ALA A 22 8.61 47.71 1.47
C ALA A 22 8.86 46.99 0.14
N MET A 23 9.35 47.72 -0.88
CA MET A 23 9.74 47.11 -2.17
C MET A 23 10.87 46.11 -2.01
N SER A 24 11.90 46.42 -1.23
CA SER A 24 13.02 45.52 -0.98
C SER A 24 12.58 44.23 -0.28
N LYS A 25 11.70 44.34 0.72
CA LYS A 25 11.10 43.16 1.39
C LYS A 25 10.29 42.30 0.42
N ARG A 26 9.48 42.94 -0.44
CA ARG A 26 8.68 42.20 -1.43
C ARG A 26 9.56 41.50 -2.46
N MET A 27 10.65 42.11 -2.86
CA MET A 27 11.61 41.53 -3.81
C MET A 27 12.30 40.30 -3.20
N ALA A 28 12.71 40.38 -1.93
CA ALA A 28 13.28 39.26 -1.21
C ALA A 28 12.28 38.08 -1.09
N GLN A 29 11.01 38.38 -0.77
CA GLN A 29 9.96 37.35 -0.74
C GLN A 29 9.74 36.67 -2.10
N LEU A 30 9.69 37.45 -3.18
CA LEU A 30 9.54 36.90 -4.54
C LEU A 30 10.75 36.02 -4.93
N GLN A 31 11.97 36.43 -4.60
CA GLN A 31 13.17 35.63 -4.82
C GLN A 31 13.11 34.31 -4.05
N GLU A 32 12.65 34.33 -2.81
CA GLU A 32 12.48 33.14 -1.98
C GLU A 32 11.41 32.21 -2.56
N GLN A 33 10.28 32.76 -3.03
CA GLN A 33 9.23 31.99 -3.71
C GLN A 33 9.73 31.31 -4.99
N ILE A 34 10.47 32.06 -5.83
CA ILE A 34 11.05 31.53 -7.06
C ILE A 34 12.08 30.44 -6.76
N SER A 35 12.98 30.67 -5.81
CA SER A 35 14.02 29.73 -5.42
C SER A 35 13.48 28.43 -4.83
N SER A 36 12.41 28.53 -4.01
CA SER A 36 11.80 27.37 -3.35
C SER A 36 10.71 26.69 -4.20
N GLY A 37 10.20 27.35 -5.25
CA GLY A 37 9.05 26.89 -6.03
C GLY A 37 7.73 26.84 -5.25
N LYS A 38 7.67 27.48 -4.06
CA LYS A 38 6.50 27.48 -3.16
C LYS A 38 5.90 28.88 -3.07
N ALA A 39 4.61 28.98 -3.33
CA ALA A 39 3.86 30.25 -3.20
C ALA A 39 3.70 30.69 -1.74
N ILE A 40 3.58 29.73 -0.81
CA ILE A 40 3.41 29.98 0.64
C ILE A 40 4.61 29.36 1.36
N GLN A 41 5.40 30.20 2.01
CA GLN A 41 6.58 29.78 2.77
C GLN A 41 6.24 29.53 4.25
N ARG A 42 5.41 30.38 4.81
CA ARG A 42 5.03 30.37 6.23
C ARG A 42 3.51 30.34 6.37
N ALA A 43 3.04 29.55 7.30
CA ALA A 43 1.60 29.42 7.60
C ALA A 43 0.93 30.78 7.98
N SER A 44 1.74 31.73 8.48
CA SER A 44 1.30 33.08 8.86
C SER A 44 1.05 34.00 7.65
N GLU A 45 1.60 33.69 6.48
CA GLU A 45 1.47 34.53 5.26
C GLU A 45 0.08 34.35 4.63
N ASP A 46 -0.42 33.12 4.59
CA ASP A 46 -1.77 32.78 4.13
C ASP A 46 -2.32 31.61 4.93
N PRO A 47 -3.03 31.88 6.04
CA PRO A 47 -3.63 30.82 6.86
C PRO A 47 -4.71 30.00 6.12
N GLY A 48 -5.43 30.61 5.16
CA GLY A 48 -6.43 29.95 4.33
C GLY A 48 -5.82 28.97 3.35
N GLY A 49 -4.84 29.45 2.56
CA GLY A 49 -4.07 28.64 1.64
C GLY A 49 -3.31 27.52 2.36
N THR A 50 -2.70 27.80 3.50
CA THR A 50 -2.00 26.79 4.32
C THR A 50 -2.95 25.68 4.75
N ARG A 51 -4.16 26.00 5.21
CA ARG A 51 -5.18 25.01 5.60
C ARG A 51 -5.58 24.14 4.40
N SER A 52 -5.78 24.75 3.24
CA SER A 52 -6.11 24.05 1.99
C SER A 52 -4.98 23.08 1.58
N VAL A 53 -3.72 23.55 1.63
CA VAL A 53 -2.54 22.70 1.34
C VAL A 53 -2.43 21.53 2.31
N MET A 54 -2.66 21.75 3.61
CA MET A 54 -2.64 20.68 4.60
C MET A 54 -3.72 19.64 4.34
N THR A 55 -4.93 20.07 4.00
CA THR A 55 -6.03 19.14 3.64
C THR A 55 -5.67 18.31 2.41
N LEU A 56 -5.20 18.95 1.34
CA LEU A 56 -4.80 18.25 0.11
C LEU A 56 -3.65 17.27 0.34
N ARG A 57 -2.66 17.64 1.16
CA ARG A 57 -1.57 16.71 1.54
C ARG A 57 -2.08 15.53 2.36
N ALA A 58 -3.00 15.74 3.28
CA ALA A 58 -3.62 14.66 4.03
C ALA A 58 -4.40 13.71 3.11
N GLU A 59 -5.12 14.24 2.13
CA GLU A 59 -5.81 13.44 1.12
C GLU A 59 -4.83 12.67 0.23
N GLN A 60 -3.76 13.30 -0.23
CA GLN A 60 -2.72 12.65 -1.02
C GLN A 60 -2.07 11.50 -0.25
N THR A 61 -1.74 11.71 1.02
CA THR A 61 -1.20 10.64 1.89
C THR A 61 -2.18 9.49 2.03
N ARG A 62 -3.47 9.79 2.21
CA ARG A 62 -4.54 8.79 2.31
C ARG A 62 -4.69 8.00 1.01
N MET A 63 -4.66 8.67 -0.13
CA MET A 63 -4.71 8.02 -1.45
C MET A 63 -3.49 7.14 -1.70
N SER A 64 -2.29 7.59 -1.32
CA SER A 64 -1.08 6.77 -1.38
C SER A 64 -1.20 5.51 -0.52
N GLN A 65 -1.76 5.64 0.69
CA GLN A 65 -2.03 4.49 1.56
C GLN A 65 -3.06 3.52 0.95
N TYR A 66 -4.11 4.05 0.32
CA TYR A 66 -5.08 3.20 -0.38
C TYR A 66 -4.45 2.44 -1.55
N ALA A 67 -3.58 3.10 -2.33
CA ALA A 67 -2.85 2.44 -3.42
C ALA A 67 -1.99 1.27 -2.87
N GLN A 68 -1.23 1.49 -1.80
CA GLN A 68 -0.44 0.44 -1.15
C GLN A 68 -1.32 -0.71 -0.62
N ASN A 69 -2.48 -0.39 -0.05
CA ASN A 69 -3.41 -1.42 0.44
C ASN A 69 -3.99 -2.25 -0.72
N ILE A 70 -4.28 -1.62 -1.85
CA ILE A 70 -4.74 -2.30 -3.07
C ILE A 70 -3.63 -3.22 -3.61
N ASP A 71 -2.40 -2.75 -3.71
CA ASP A 71 -1.27 -3.55 -4.17
C ASP A 71 -1.04 -4.78 -3.28
N ASN A 72 -1.09 -4.61 -1.96
CA ASN A 72 -1.02 -5.72 -1.01
C ASN A 72 -2.20 -6.69 -1.16
N GLY A 73 -3.40 -6.17 -1.40
CA GLY A 73 -4.58 -6.97 -1.69
C GLY A 73 -4.43 -7.80 -2.97
N LEU A 74 -3.93 -7.20 -4.04
CA LEU A 74 -3.67 -7.88 -5.31
C LEU A 74 -2.60 -8.97 -5.17
N LEU A 75 -1.52 -8.70 -4.45
CA LEU A 75 -0.48 -9.70 -4.15
C LEU A 75 -1.08 -10.91 -3.41
N ARG A 76 -1.88 -10.66 -2.38
CA ARG A 76 -2.57 -11.72 -1.62
C ARG A 76 -3.50 -12.54 -2.51
N LEU A 77 -4.30 -11.88 -3.34
CA LEU A 77 -5.22 -12.56 -4.27
C LEU A 77 -4.47 -13.40 -5.30
N ASN A 78 -3.38 -12.89 -5.88
CA ASN A 78 -2.55 -13.64 -6.81
C ASN A 78 -1.92 -14.87 -6.14
N THR A 79 -1.41 -14.73 -4.92
CA THR A 79 -0.88 -15.86 -4.15
C THR A 79 -1.98 -16.89 -3.87
N THR A 80 -3.17 -16.44 -3.46
CA THR A 80 -4.32 -17.32 -3.22
C THR A 80 -4.70 -18.07 -4.50
N ARG A 81 -4.75 -17.38 -5.64
CA ARG A 81 -5.03 -18.00 -6.94
C ARG A 81 -4.02 -19.08 -7.27
N THR A 82 -2.73 -18.78 -7.15
CA THR A 82 -1.66 -19.76 -7.41
C THR A 82 -1.81 -21.00 -6.54
N GLN A 83 -2.15 -20.83 -5.26
CA GLN A 83 -2.38 -21.97 -4.36
C GLN A 83 -3.62 -22.80 -4.78
N VAL A 84 -4.72 -22.14 -5.15
CA VAL A 84 -5.93 -22.82 -5.62
C VAL A 84 -5.66 -23.56 -6.94
N ASP A 85 -4.94 -22.97 -7.86
CA ASP A 85 -4.54 -23.62 -9.12
C ASP A 85 -3.69 -24.87 -8.84
N SER A 86 -2.72 -24.78 -7.92
CA SER A 86 -1.90 -25.93 -7.47
C SER A 86 -2.74 -27.04 -6.82
N VAL A 87 -3.70 -26.67 -5.97
CA VAL A 87 -4.63 -27.65 -5.36
C VAL A 87 -5.44 -28.35 -6.45
N ASN A 88 -5.90 -27.63 -7.44
CA ASN A 88 -6.69 -28.17 -8.53
C ASN A 88 -5.88 -29.20 -9.37
N ASP A 89 -4.63 -28.87 -9.70
CA ASP A 89 -3.71 -29.77 -10.39
C ASP A 89 -3.46 -31.06 -9.60
N GLN A 90 -3.26 -30.94 -8.29
CA GLN A 90 -3.06 -32.09 -7.41
C GLN A 90 -4.31 -32.97 -7.30
N LEU A 91 -5.50 -32.38 -7.30
CA LEU A 91 -6.76 -33.13 -7.33
C LEU A 91 -6.94 -33.91 -8.65
N PHE A 92 -6.60 -33.27 -9.79
CA PHE A 92 -6.62 -33.99 -11.09
C PHE A 92 -5.64 -35.15 -11.10
N LYS A 93 -4.43 -34.93 -10.57
CA LYS A 93 -3.42 -36.00 -10.43
C LYS A 93 -3.91 -37.14 -9.53
N SER A 94 -4.51 -36.82 -8.41
CA SER A 94 -5.09 -37.81 -7.49
C SER A 94 -6.17 -38.65 -8.19
N ARG A 95 -7.06 -37.98 -8.95
CA ARG A 95 -8.09 -38.66 -9.75
C ARG A 95 -7.48 -39.61 -10.77
N GLU A 96 -6.43 -39.20 -11.47
CA GLU A 96 -5.72 -40.06 -12.44
C GLU A 96 -5.14 -41.31 -11.76
N LEU A 97 -4.51 -41.16 -10.59
CA LEU A 97 -3.95 -42.27 -9.83
C LEU A 97 -5.05 -43.27 -9.38
N VAL A 98 -6.22 -42.76 -8.95
CA VAL A 98 -7.37 -43.60 -8.61
C VAL A 98 -7.85 -44.40 -9.82
N LEU A 99 -8.00 -43.77 -10.97
CA LEU A 99 -8.39 -44.45 -12.22
C LEU A 99 -7.39 -45.53 -12.64
N GLN A 100 -6.08 -45.27 -12.48
CA GLN A 100 -5.05 -46.26 -12.71
C GLN A 100 -5.17 -47.46 -11.75
N GLY A 101 -5.46 -47.21 -10.47
CA GLY A 101 -5.66 -48.25 -9.48
C GLY A 101 -6.88 -49.13 -9.71
N GLN A 102 -7.91 -48.59 -10.39
CA GLN A 102 -9.15 -49.31 -10.77
C GLN A 102 -9.00 -50.17 -12.05
N ALA A 103 -7.91 -50.02 -12.79
CA ALA A 103 -7.70 -50.78 -14.02
C ALA A 103 -7.65 -52.29 -13.69
N SER A 104 -8.27 -53.11 -14.56
CA SER A 104 -8.41 -54.55 -14.37
C SER A 104 -7.07 -55.32 -14.28
N ASN A 105 -6.02 -54.72 -14.83
CA ASN A 105 -4.63 -55.26 -14.79
C ASN A 105 -3.80 -54.77 -13.60
N SER A 106 -4.38 -53.96 -12.69
CA SER A 106 -3.69 -53.42 -11.52
C SER A 106 -3.47 -54.50 -10.45
N THR A 107 -2.22 -54.74 -10.11
CA THR A 107 -1.83 -55.69 -9.06
C THR A 107 -1.99 -55.08 -7.64
N ALA A 108 -2.03 -55.88 -6.61
CA ALA A 108 -2.05 -55.39 -5.22
C ALA A 108 -0.85 -54.51 -4.90
N SER A 109 0.34 -54.85 -5.36
CA SER A 109 1.56 -54.07 -5.18
C SER A 109 1.45 -52.69 -5.91
N SER A 110 0.94 -52.71 -7.15
CA SER A 110 0.72 -51.46 -7.90
C SER A 110 -0.29 -50.55 -7.17
N ARG A 111 -1.41 -51.08 -6.69
CA ARG A 111 -2.38 -50.31 -5.92
C ARG A 111 -1.82 -49.74 -4.63
N SER A 112 -0.96 -50.48 -3.92
CA SER A 112 -0.30 -49.97 -2.73
C SER A 112 0.65 -48.82 -3.04
N ALA A 113 1.41 -48.89 -4.16
CA ALA A 113 2.28 -47.81 -4.59
C ALA A 113 1.48 -46.56 -5.00
N LEU A 114 0.34 -46.72 -5.68
CA LEU A 114 -0.57 -45.61 -6.03
C LEU A 114 -1.20 -44.99 -4.79
N ALA A 115 -1.59 -45.78 -3.79
CA ALA A 115 -2.11 -45.28 -2.52
C ALA A 115 -1.05 -44.42 -1.80
N ALA A 116 0.19 -44.86 -1.72
CA ALA A 116 1.25 -44.04 -1.14
C ALA A 116 1.48 -42.72 -1.88
N GLN A 117 1.30 -42.67 -3.20
CA GLN A 117 1.35 -41.41 -3.95
C GLN A 117 0.17 -40.49 -3.62
N ILE A 118 -1.02 -41.05 -3.43
CA ILE A 118 -2.22 -40.27 -3.01
C ILE A 118 -2.00 -39.70 -1.60
N ASP A 119 -1.40 -40.44 -0.67
CA ASP A 119 -1.09 -39.95 0.68
C ASP A 119 -0.10 -38.77 0.64
N VAL A 120 0.87 -38.78 -0.25
CA VAL A 120 1.79 -37.67 -0.48
C VAL A 120 1.02 -36.45 -1.02
N ILE A 121 0.11 -36.65 -1.97
CA ILE A 121 -0.74 -35.59 -2.49
C ILE A 121 -1.64 -35.03 -1.37
N ALA A 122 -2.26 -35.87 -0.56
CA ALA A 122 -3.08 -35.41 0.56
C ALA A 122 -2.29 -34.55 1.56
N SER A 123 -1.06 -34.95 1.87
CA SER A 123 -0.15 -34.13 2.71
C SER A 123 0.20 -32.81 2.07
N SER A 124 0.47 -32.78 0.77
CA SER A 124 0.78 -31.53 0.05
C SER A 124 -0.43 -30.60 -0.08
N LEU A 125 -1.64 -31.15 -0.22
CA LEU A 125 -2.89 -30.39 -0.18
C LEU A 125 -3.10 -29.71 1.19
N LEU A 126 -2.77 -30.41 2.28
CA LEU A 126 -2.86 -29.83 3.62
C LEU A 126 -1.85 -28.68 3.81
N VAL A 127 -0.64 -28.82 3.28
CA VAL A 127 0.36 -27.73 3.27
C VAL A 127 -0.15 -26.53 2.46
N ALA A 128 -0.72 -26.77 1.27
CA ALA A 128 -1.30 -25.71 0.45
C ALA A 128 -2.49 -25.02 1.13
N ALA A 129 -3.34 -25.77 1.81
CA ALA A 129 -4.47 -25.26 2.58
C ALA A 129 -4.05 -24.43 3.81
N ASN A 130 -2.85 -24.67 4.34
CA ASN A 130 -2.25 -23.91 5.45
C ASN A 130 -1.20 -22.88 4.97
N SER A 131 -1.17 -22.58 3.65
CA SER A 131 -0.26 -21.56 3.15
C SER A 131 -0.57 -20.19 3.73
N ASP A 132 0.49 -19.40 3.95
CA ASP A 132 0.39 -18.05 4.50
C ASP A 132 0.86 -16.97 3.51
N PHE A 133 0.42 -15.76 3.77
CA PHE A 133 0.91 -14.54 3.12
C PHE A 133 1.19 -13.48 4.17
N ALA A 134 2.43 -13.02 4.24
CA ALA A 134 2.89 -12.03 5.24
C ALA A 134 2.56 -12.43 6.70
N GLY A 135 2.71 -13.71 7.03
CA GLY A 135 2.49 -14.25 8.38
C GLY A 135 1.01 -14.45 8.75
N ARG A 136 0.09 -14.37 7.77
CA ARG A 136 -1.34 -14.66 7.96
C ARG A 136 -1.77 -15.78 7.02
N ALA A 137 -2.39 -16.80 7.55
CA ALA A 137 -2.92 -17.89 6.73
C ALA A 137 -3.93 -17.34 5.70
N LEU A 138 -3.84 -17.86 4.46
CA LEU A 138 -4.67 -17.39 3.35
C LEU A 138 -6.13 -17.80 3.50
N PHE A 139 -6.39 -18.96 4.09
CA PHE A 139 -7.70 -19.62 4.09
C PHE A 139 -8.40 -19.62 5.46
N THR A 140 -7.90 -18.88 6.43
CA THR A 140 -8.55 -18.73 7.77
C THR A 140 -9.70 -17.71 7.79
N GLY A 141 -10.01 -17.08 6.67
CA GLY A 141 -11.04 -16.04 6.62
C GLY A 141 -10.70 -14.81 7.44
N ALA A 142 -11.60 -14.42 8.36
CA ALA A 142 -11.45 -13.24 9.22
C ALA A 142 -10.72 -13.55 10.54
N THR A 143 -10.43 -14.81 10.84
CA THR A 143 -9.72 -15.20 12.05
C THR A 143 -8.22 -14.90 11.95
N SER A 144 -7.58 -14.70 13.10
CA SER A 144 -6.12 -14.49 13.19
C SER A 144 -5.36 -15.80 13.46
N ALA A 145 -5.98 -16.98 13.19
CA ALA A 145 -5.35 -18.26 13.38
C ALA A 145 -4.11 -18.43 12.48
N ALA A 146 -3.07 -19.04 13.00
CA ALA A 146 -1.83 -19.26 12.25
C ALA A 146 -2.00 -20.34 11.17
N THR A 147 -2.95 -21.27 11.35
CA THR A 147 -3.28 -22.35 10.42
C THR A 147 -4.80 -22.43 10.23
N ALA A 148 -5.23 -22.78 9.01
CA ALA A 148 -6.63 -22.97 8.69
C ALA A 148 -7.13 -24.37 9.03
N TYR A 149 -6.24 -25.38 8.93
CA TYR A 149 -6.57 -26.79 9.11
C TYR A 149 -5.57 -27.44 10.06
N ASN A 150 -6.05 -28.36 10.91
CA ASN A 150 -5.19 -29.20 11.74
C ASN A 150 -4.55 -30.35 10.93
N ALA A 151 -3.66 -31.12 11.57
CA ALA A 151 -2.98 -32.25 10.91
C ALA A 151 -3.96 -33.34 10.39
N GLY A 152 -5.17 -33.39 10.90
CA GLY A 152 -6.22 -34.30 10.43
C GLY A 152 -7.09 -33.75 9.30
N GLY A 153 -6.78 -32.53 8.79
CA GLY A 153 -7.55 -31.89 7.71
C GLY A 153 -8.88 -31.27 8.17
N THR A 154 -9.08 -31.07 9.48
CA THR A 154 -10.27 -30.39 10.01
C THR A 154 -10.02 -28.90 10.10
N TYR A 155 -10.98 -28.11 9.65
CA TYR A 155 -10.93 -26.64 9.77
C TYR A 155 -10.99 -26.22 11.25
N ILE A 156 -10.14 -25.26 11.64
CA ILE A 156 -9.98 -24.80 13.05
C ILE A 156 -10.67 -23.44 13.24
#